data_bb39af872b7c7c62ee801fb385d99933
#
_entry.id   bb39af872b7c7c62ee801fb385d99933
#
_cell.length_a   1.000
_cell.length_b   1.000
_cell.length_c   1.000
_cell.angle_alpha   90.00
_cell.angle_beta   90.00
_cell.angle_gamma   90.00
#
_symmetry.space_group_name_H-M   'P 1'
#
loop_
_entity.id
_entity.type
_entity.pdbx_description
1 polymer ?
#
loop_
_entity_poly.entity_id
_entity_poly.type
_entity_poly.pdbx_seq_one_letter_code
_entity_poly.pdbx_strand_id
1 'polypeptide(L)'
;MTQSVLDRLVQVHPDLEIWWDSSPLVFEGWVRKMVEATPAGKREVLDEQLRRIYVASDPAKSLIRGCTTNPPLSLTAVKSDLPTWNAWVDDLILANPGLSRFEYFWLTYKEVIRRGAQMMLPIWEASGGRYGYISGQLDPRLITEPEKMIEMAKEIRAIAPNLMIKVPASTQGVEVVKVLTSMAIPTNVTTCFTLPQIWAVANAAKAGVAIAERNKVDMSKWRAVITMMIGRLTENPVLDEQAARRGMTLSWSDKHWLGIHVFRKAHRLLHENAMPSKMLACSMRDGPMVGGKYRFWDVEKIAGEIVYTMPPYVLEPLFTRCEDLRFSEEIWLEDTPKEVLAKMSKIPYVLQSWDENGMEIDQFNAHPATIATAESFSKASAGLEEYVGERMAAVGAKAPAAART
;
A
#
# COMPACT_ATOMS: atom_id res chain seq x y z
N MET A 1 1.43 -30.07 9.10
CA MET A 1 1.37 -28.92 8.15
C MET A 1 2.79 -28.44 7.89
N THR A 2 3.16 -28.31 6.64
CA THR A 2 4.50 -27.81 6.26
C THR A 2 4.50 -26.28 6.45
N GLN A 3 5.47 -25.78 7.24
CA GLN A 3 5.63 -24.35 7.49
C GLN A 3 5.95 -23.60 6.19
N SER A 4 5.14 -22.60 5.84
CA SER A 4 5.37 -21.77 4.66
C SER A 4 6.49 -20.74 4.88
N VAL A 5 6.92 -20.09 3.81
CA VAL A 5 7.86 -18.95 3.89
C VAL A 5 7.28 -17.79 4.73
N LEU A 6 5.98 -17.54 4.64
CA LEU A 6 5.33 -16.48 5.43
C LEU A 6 5.21 -16.85 6.92
N ASP A 7 4.99 -18.13 7.25
CA ASP A 7 5.00 -18.58 8.65
C ASP A 7 6.36 -18.31 9.30
N ARG A 8 7.45 -18.52 8.57
CA ARG A 8 8.79 -18.20 9.06
C ARG A 8 9.04 -16.70 9.20
N LEU A 9 8.51 -15.93 8.26
CA LEU A 9 8.65 -14.47 8.29
C LEU A 9 7.95 -13.86 9.51
N VAL A 10 6.71 -14.24 9.80
CA VAL A 10 5.98 -13.69 10.96
C VAL A 10 6.54 -14.12 12.31
N GLN A 11 7.41 -15.17 12.35
CA GLN A 11 8.08 -15.61 13.57
C GLN A 11 9.31 -14.77 13.93
N VAL A 12 9.79 -13.91 13.03
CA VAL A 12 10.97 -13.06 13.26
C VAL A 12 10.74 -12.08 14.39
N HIS A 13 9.56 -11.45 14.44
CA HIS A 13 9.21 -10.47 15.45
C HIS A 13 7.71 -10.52 15.76
N PRO A 14 7.27 -10.43 17.03
CA PRO A 14 5.85 -10.52 17.41
C PRO A 14 4.98 -9.42 16.81
N ASP A 15 5.57 -8.27 16.51
CA ASP A 15 4.89 -7.13 15.89
C ASP A 15 5.14 -7.02 14.38
N LEU A 16 5.76 -8.04 13.75
CA LEU A 16 5.81 -8.12 12.28
C LEU A 16 4.42 -8.43 11.74
N GLU A 17 4.01 -7.67 10.73
CA GLU A 17 2.71 -7.83 10.10
C GLU A 17 2.82 -8.05 8.61
N ILE A 18 1.99 -8.95 8.09
CA ILE A 18 1.79 -9.12 6.66
C ILE A 18 0.41 -8.59 6.33
N TRP A 19 0.34 -7.68 5.36
CA TRP A 19 -0.89 -7.16 4.77
C TRP A 19 -1.00 -7.60 3.32
N TRP A 20 -2.21 -7.86 2.88
CA TRP A 20 -2.51 -8.14 1.49
C TRP A 20 -2.53 -6.83 0.69
N ASP A 21 -1.72 -6.72 -0.37
CA ASP A 21 -1.69 -5.53 -1.24
C ASP A 21 -2.52 -5.76 -2.49
N SER A 22 -3.80 -5.86 -2.32
CA SER A 22 -4.84 -5.85 -3.35
C SER A 22 -6.21 -5.73 -2.70
N SER A 23 -7.29 -5.66 -3.51
CA SER A 23 -8.62 -5.85 -2.95
C SER A 23 -8.78 -7.28 -2.42
N PRO A 24 -9.36 -7.50 -1.21
CA PRO A 24 -9.66 -8.83 -0.73
C PRO A 24 -10.57 -9.63 -1.68
N LEU A 25 -11.36 -8.94 -2.50
CA LEU A 25 -12.30 -9.53 -3.46
C LEU A 25 -11.61 -10.40 -4.53
N VAL A 26 -10.32 -10.17 -4.80
CA VAL A 26 -9.57 -10.94 -5.81
C VAL A 26 -8.77 -12.09 -5.22
N PHE A 27 -8.75 -12.26 -3.90
CA PHE A 27 -7.88 -13.21 -3.21
C PHE A 27 -8.11 -14.66 -3.65
N GLU A 28 -9.36 -15.13 -3.63
CA GLU A 28 -9.70 -16.52 -4.02
C GLU A 28 -9.37 -16.81 -5.48
N GLY A 29 -9.58 -15.84 -6.37
CA GLY A 29 -9.22 -15.96 -7.79
C GLY A 29 -7.71 -16.06 -7.99
N TRP A 30 -6.92 -15.33 -7.18
CA TRP A 30 -5.48 -15.41 -7.20
C TRP A 30 -4.98 -16.77 -6.67
N VAL A 31 -5.49 -17.25 -5.53
CA VAL A 31 -5.13 -18.57 -4.98
C VAL A 31 -5.35 -19.67 -6.01
N ARG A 32 -6.53 -19.68 -6.65
CA ARG A 32 -6.87 -20.68 -7.68
C ARG A 32 -5.85 -20.67 -8.82
N LYS A 33 -5.52 -19.50 -9.36
CA LYS A 33 -4.53 -19.35 -10.44
C LYS A 33 -3.15 -19.85 -10.03
N MET A 34 -2.71 -19.54 -8.81
CA MET A 34 -1.43 -20.00 -8.28
C MET A 34 -1.36 -21.53 -8.19
N VAL A 35 -2.41 -22.15 -7.66
CA VAL A 35 -2.50 -23.62 -7.52
C VAL A 35 -2.55 -24.30 -8.90
N GLU A 36 -3.35 -23.77 -9.83
CA GLU A 36 -3.46 -24.29 -11.20
C GLU A 36 -2.12 -24.23 -11.96
N ALA A 37 -1.36 -23.15 -11.79
CA ALA A 37 -0.05 -22.95 -12.41
C ALA A 37 1.05 -23.84 -11.80
N THR A 38 0.80 -24.46 -10.65
CA THR A 38 1.80 -25.25 -9.91
C THR A 38 1.78 -26.72 -10.37
N PRO A 39 2.95 -27.41 -10.47
CA PRO A 39 3.02 -28.83 -10.79
C PRO A 39 2.15 -29.68 -9.84
N ALA A 40 1.47 -30.68 -10.38
CA ALA A 40 0.44 -31.47 -9.67
C ALA A 40 0.90 -31.99 -8.29
N GLY A 41 2.14 -32.47 -8.17
CA GLY A 41 2.68 -33.01 -6.91
C GLY A 41 2.92 -31.96 -5.79
N LYS A 42 2.83 -30.65 -6.10
CA LYS A 42 2.99 -29.57 -5.12
C LYS A 42 1.70 -28.80 -4.84
N ARG A 43 0.61 -29.04 -5.57
CA ARG A 43 -0.61 -28.25 -5.52
C ARG A 43 -1.30 -28.26 -4.16
N GLU A 44 -1.42 -29.43 -3.55
CA GLU A 44 -2.10 -29.60 -2.26
C GLU A 44 -1.39 -28.81 -1.15
N VAL A 45 -0.07 -28.92 -1.09
CA VAL A 45 0.74 -28.21 -0.10
C VAL A 45 0.66 -26.71 -0.32
N LEU A 46 0.74 -26.25 -1.56
CA LEU A 46 0.64 -24.82 -1.87
C LEU A 46 -0.75 -24.28 -1.57
N ASP A 47 -1.83 -24.99 -1.94
CA ASP A 47 -3.21 -24.57 -1.64
C ASP A 47 -3.42 -24.42 -0.13
N GLU A 48 -2.97 -25.39 0.66
CA GLU A 48 -3.03 -25.32 2.13
C GLU A 48 -2.28 -24.09 2.66
N GLN A 49 -1.07 -23.83 2.18
CA GLN A 49 -0.27 -22.69 2.60
C GLN A 49 -0.89 -21.35 2.21
N LEU A 50 -1.42 -21.22 0.99
CA LEU A 50 -2.04 -19.98 0.51
C LEU A 50 -3.34 -19.67 1.25
N ARG A 51 -4.17 -20.68 1.53
CA ARG A 51 -5.42 -20.50 2.29
C ARG A 51 -5.19 -20.05 3.73
N ARG A 52 -4.03 -20.25 4.29
CA ARG A 52 -3.65 -19.69 5.60
C ARG A 52 -3.40 -18.19 5.57
N ILE A 53 -3.10 -17.63 4.41
CA ILE A 53 -2.96 -16.17 4.25
C ILE A 53 -4.27 -15.49 4.64
N TYR A 54 -5.39 -15.97 4.10
CA TYR A 54 -6.73 -15.54 4.47
C TYR A 54 -7.65 -16.75 4.65
N VAL A 55 -8.10 -16.99 5.87
CA VAL A 55 -8.96 -18.12 6.24
C VAL A 55 -10.42 -17.65 6.18
N ALA A 56 -11.08 -17.87 5.06
CA ALA A 56 -12.43 -17.36 4.82
C ALA A 56 -13.48 -17.87 5.83
N SER A 57 -13.31 -19.11 6.36
CA SER A 57 -14.20 -19.70 7.37
C SER A 57 -13.95 -19.14 8.79
N ASP A 58 -12.77 -18.60 9.06
CA ASP A 58 -12.40 -17.99 10.35
C ASP A 58 -11.31 -16.92 10.10
N PRO A 59 -11.68 -15.72 9.62
CA PRO A 59 -10.72 -14.68 9.26
C PRO A 59 -9.77 -14.26 10.40
N ALA A 60 -10.18 -14.45 11.65
CA ALA A 60 -9.32 -14.15 12.82
C ALA A 60 -8.06 -15.01 12.86
N LYS A 61 -8.08 -16.21 12.27
CA LYS A 61 -6.93 -17.11 12.15
C LYS A 61 -6.00 -16.83 10.97
N SER A 62 -6.33 -15.86 10.14
CA SER A 62 -5.54 -15.48 8.97
C SER A 62 -4.13 -15.00 9.37
N LEU A 63 -3.14 -15.23 8.50
CA LEU A 63 -1.81 -14.65 8.65
C LEU A 63 -1.80 -13.14 8.39
N ILE A 64 -2.65 -12.67 7.46
CA ILE A 64 -2.75 -11.24 7.17
C ILE A 64 -3.37 -10.47 8.33
N ARG A 65 -2.78 -9.29 8.58
CA ARG A 65 -3.21 -8.36 9.64
C ARG A 65 -3.88 -7.11 9.10
N GLY A 66 -3.91 -6.93 7.79
CA GLY A 66 -4.53 -5.79 7.13
C GLY A 66 -4.52 -5.95 5.62
N CYS A 67 -5.00 -4.92 4.94
CA CYS A 67 -5.08 -4.88 3.50
C CYS A 67 -4.81 -3.46 2.99
N THR A 68 -4.00 -3.34 1.95
CA THR A 68 -3.83 -2.06 1.26
C THR A 68 -4.52 -2.11 -0.09
N THR A 69 -5.30 -1.06 -0.39
CA THR A 69 -5.86 -0.83 -1.73
C THR A 69 -5.38 0.50 -2.29
N ASN A 70 -5.62 0.70 -3.57
CA ASN A 70 -5.34 1.93 -4.30
C ASN A 70 -6.18 1.95 -5.58
N PRO A 71 -6.24 3.05 -6.35
CA PRO A 71 -7.03 3.11 -7.57
C PRO A 71 -6.75 2.01 -8.59
N PRO A 72 -5.49 1.65 -8.93
CA PRO A 72 -5.19 0.50 -9.78
C PRO A 72 -5.77 -0.82 -9.28
N LEU A 73 -5.65 -1.11 -7.99
CA LEU A 73 -6.12 -2.35 -7.39
C LEU A 73 -7.66 -2.41 -7.33
N SER A 74 -8.32 -1.27 -7.12
CA SER A 74 -9.78 -1.17 -7.16
C SER A 74 -10.32 -1.38 -8.59
N LEU A 75 -9.68 -0.80 -9.60
CA LEU A 75 -10.00 -1.07 -11.00
C LEU A 75 -9.81 -2.55 -11.36
N THR A 76 -8.73 -3.17 -10.86
CA THR A 76 -8.48 -4.61 -11.05
C THR A 76 -9.60 -5.45 -10.40
N ALA A 77 -10.05 -5.09 -9.21
CA ALA A 77 -11.16 -5.79 -8.54
C ALA A 77 -12.46 -5.74 -9.35
N VAL A 78 -12.79 -4.58 -9.91
CA VAL A 78 -13.96 -4.44 -10.80
C VAL A 78 -13.79 -5.29 -12.06
N LYS A 79 -12.62 -5.22 -12.72
CA LYS A 79 -12.35 -5.99 -13.95
C LYS A 79 -12.26 -7.50 -13.72
N SER A 80 -12.00 -7.96 -12.51
CA SER A 80 -11.92 -9.40 -12.20
C SER A 80 -13.27 -10.10 -12.18
N ASP A 81 -14.38 -9.36 -12.02
CA ASP A 81 -15.75 -9.89 -12.00
C ASP A 81 -16.73 -8.88 -12.65
N LEU A 82 -16.52 -8.64 -13.94
CA LEU A 82 -17.37 -7.72 -14.72
C LEU A 82 -18.88 -8.05 -14.66
N PRO A 83 -19.33 -9.32 -14.69
CA PRO A 83 -20.77 -9.59 -14.57
C PRO A 83 -21.39 -9.01 -13.30
N THR A 84 -20.78 -9.26 -12.15
CA THR A 84 -21.27 -8.75 -10.86
C THR A 84 -21.20 -7.22 -10.80
N TRP A 85 -20.10 -6.62 -11.25
CA TRP A 85 -19.93 -5.16 -11.19
C TRP A 85 -20.79 -4.43 -12.22
N ASN A 86 -20.98 -4.99 -13.41
CA ASN A 86 -21.90 -4.42 -14.39
C ASN A 86 -23.33 -4.36 -13.86
N ALA A 87 -23.82 -5.46 -13.28
CA ALA A 87 -25.15 -5.47 -12.69
C ALA A 87 -25.29 -4.44 -11.56
N TRP A 88 -24.31 -4.37 -10.65
CA TRP A 88 -24.35 -3.44 -9.54
C TRP A 88 -24.29 -1.97 -9.99
N VAL A 89 -23.46 -1.63 -10.96
CA VAL A 89 -23.35 -0.26 -11.49
C VAL A 89 -24.59 0.13 -12.30
N ASP A 90 -25.17 -0.81 -13.06
CA ASP A 90 -26.43 -0.59 -13.78
C ASP A 90 -27.55 -0.26 -12.80
N ASP A 91 -27.70 -1.05 -11.72
CA ASP A 91 -28.67 -0.81 -10.66
C ASP A 91 -28.45 0.54 -9.96
N LEU A 92 -27.19 0.89 -9.68
CA LEU A 92 -26.83 2.19 -9.10
C LEU A 92 -27.29 3.35 -10.00
N ILE A 93 -27.06 3.26 -11.31
CA ILE A 93 -27.43 4.29 -12.29
C ILE A 93 -28.95 4.42 -12.37
N LEU A 94 -29.66 3.31 -12.42
CA LEU A 94 -31.13 3.29 -12.48
C LEU A 94 -31.79 3.85 -11.21
N ALA A 95 -31.20 3.55 -10.04
CA ALA A 95 -31.70 4.01 -8.75
C ALA A 95 -31.43 5.49 -8.45
N ASN A 96 -30.44 6.10 -9.11
CA ASN A 96 -29.99 7.46 -8.84
C ASN A 96 -29.87 8.29 -10.15
N PRO A 97 -30.97 8.49 -10.87
CA PRO A 97 -30.90 9.21 -12.13
C PRO A 97 -30.44 10.67 -11.91
N GLY A 98 -29.51 11.12 -12.74
CA GLY A 98 -29.05 12.51 -12.75
C GLY A 98 -27.73 12.78 -12.01
N LEU A 99 -27.11 11.79 -11.40
CA LEU A 99 -25.77 11.93 -10.89
C LEU A 99 -24.75 12.11 -12.04
N SER A 100 -23.69 12.85 -11.77
CA SER A 100 -22.57 13.01 -12.68
C SER A 100 -21.77 11.71 -12.81
N ARG A 101 -20.98 11.59 -13.86
CA ARG A 101 -20.05 10.47 -14.07
C ARG A 101 -19.07 10.33 -12.89
N PHE A 102 -18.58 11.45 -12.34
CA PHE A 102 -17.71 11.46 -11.19
C PHE A 102 -18.41 10.91 -9.92
N GLU A 103 -19.67 11.28 -9.68
CA GLU A 103 -20.41 10.78 -8.51
C GLU A 103 -20.66 9.27 -8.61
N TYR A 104 -21.01 8.74 -9.76
CA TYR A 104 -21.14 7.27 -9.97
C TYR A 104 -19.80 6.57 -9.82
N PHE A 105 -18.70 7.15 -10.33
CA PHE A 105 -17.34 6.65 -10.13
C PHE A 105 -17.02 6.57 -8.64
N TRP A 106 -17.27 7.65 -7.90
CA TRP A 106 -16.95 7.74 -6.48
C TRP A 106 -17.78 6.76 -5.64
N LEU A 107 -19.05 6.59 -5.95
CA LEU A 107 -19.91 5.57 -5.33
C LEU A 107 -19.42 4.16 -5.64
N THR A 108 -19.02 3.88 -6.88
CA THR A 108 -18.46 2.58 -7.28
C THR A 108 -17.16 2.29 -6.54
N TYR A 109 -16.25 3.26 -6.44
CA TYR A 109 -15.03 3.12 -5.68
C TYR A 109 -15.30 2.85 -4.19
N LYS A 110 -16.22 3.61 -3.58
CA LYS A 110 -16.65 3.38 -2.18
C LYS A 110 -17.22 1.98 -1.97
N GLU A 111 -17.95 1.43 -2.93
CA GLU A 111 -18.50 0.07 -2.84
C GLU A 111 -17.40 -1.01 -2.91
N VAL A 112 -16.37 -0.82 -3.75
CA VAL A 112 -15.22 -1.75 -3.79
C VAL A 112 -14.55 -1.84 -2.42
N ILE A 113 -14.26 -0.69 -1.79
CA ILE A 113 -13.63 -0.68 -0.45
C ILE A 113 -14.60 -1.17 0.63
N ARG A 114 -15.88 -0.88 0.55
CA ARG A 114 -16.90 -1.36 1.50
C ARG A 114 -16.96 -2.90 1.53
N ARG A 115 -17.02 -3.54 0.36
CA ARG A 115 -17.00 -5.02 0.28
C ARG A 115 -15.71 -5.60 0.83
N GLY A 116 -14.57 -4.98 0.52
CA GLY A 116 -13.28 -5.38 1.09
C GLY A 116 -13.21 -5.19 2.61
N ALA A 117 -13.76 -4.08 3.12
CA ALA A 117 -13.82 -3.82 4.56
C ALA A 117 -14.64 -4.87 5.31
N GLN A 118 -15.75 -5.31 4.74
CA GLN A 118 -16.58 -6.38 5.31
C GLN A 118 -15.82 -7.71 5.43
N MET A 119 -14.99 -8.07 4.45
CA MET A 119 -14.17 -9.29 4.52
C MET A 119 -13.10 -9.21 5.62
N MET A 120 -12.55 -8.03 5.88
CA MET A 120 -11.51 -7.81 6.89
C MET A 120 -12.06 -7.52 8.29
N LEU A 121 -13.35 -7.19 8.42
CA LEU A 121 -13.98 -6.80 9.67
C LEU A 121 -13.86 -7.84 10.78
N PRO A 122 -14.02 -9.17 10.54
CA PRO A 122 -13.86 -10.17 11.60
C PRO A 122 -12.45 -10.19 12.21
N ILE A 123 -11.41 -9.88 11.44
CA ILE A 123 -10.04 -9.76 11.98
C ILE A 123 -9.94 -8.53 12.88
N TRP A 124 -10.60 -7.43 12.48
CA TRP A 124 -10.61 -6.19 13.25
C TRP A 124 -11.34 -6.36 14.59
N GLU A 125 -12.50 -6.99 14.56
CA GLU A 125 -13.30 -7.27 15.77
C GLU A 125 -12.56 -8.20 16.74
N ALA A 126 -12.05 -9.33 16.23
CA ALA A 126 -11.31 -10.31 17.04
C ALA A 126 -10.04 -9.74 17.68
N SER A 127 -9.41 -8.75 17.06
CA SER A 127 -8.21 -8.08 17.56
C SER A 127 -8.51 -6.84 18.42
N GLY A 128 -9.76 -6.53 18.70
CA GLY A 128 -10.15 -5.30 19.41
C GLY A 128 -9.79 -4.02 18.67
N GLY A 129 -9.68 -4.07 17.33
CA GLY A 129 -9.32 -2.93 16.49
C GLY A 129 -7.83 -2.75 16.26
N ARG A 130 -6.99 -3.72 16.65
CA ARG A 130 -5.53 -3.67 16.41
C ARG A 130 -5.17 -4.03 14.96
N TYR A 131 -5.86 -5.00 14.36
CA TYR A 131 -5.63 -5.53 13.01
C TYR A 131 -6.89 -5.44 12.15
N GLY A 132 -6.86 -5.96 10.94
CA GLY A 132 -8.04 -6.03 10.08
C GLY A 132 -8.40 -4.73 9.37
N TYR A 133 -7.50 -3.75 9.36
CA TYR A 133 -7.70 -2.53 8.59
C TYR A 133 -7.61 -2.78 7.09
N ILE A 134 -8.42 -2.04 6.34
CA ILE A 134 -8.28 -1.89 4.89
C ILE A 134 -8.06 -0.41 4.54
N SER A 135 -7.12 -0.13 3.68
CA SER A 135 -6.84 1.25 3.26
C SER A 135 -7.79 1.69 2.15
N GLY A 136 -8.50 2.81 2.36
CA GLY A 136 -9.22 3.54 1.32
C GLY A 136 -8.40 4.76 0.90
N GLN A 137 -7.96 4.81 -0.37
CA GLN A 137 -7.12 5.89 -0.86
C GLN A 137 -7.95 7.08 -1.31
N LEU A 138 -7.50 8.28 -0.95
CA LEU A 138 -8.02 9.55 -1.46
C LEU A 138 -7.76 9.65 -2.98
N ASP A 139 -8.62 10.35 -3.69
CA ASP A 139 -8.44 10.54 -5.13
C ASP A 139 -7.10 11.25 -5.41
N PRO A 140 -6.18 10.61 -6.13
CA PRO A 140 -4.85 11.16 -6.38
C PRO A 140 -4.88 12.46 -7.20
N ARG A 141 -5.99 12.76 -7.87
CA ARG A 141 -6.19 14.01 -8.61
C ARG A 141 -6.35 15.23 -7.71
N LEU A 142 -6.60 15.02 -6.40
CA LEU A 142 -6.80 16.06 -5.39
C LEU A 142 -5.57 16.27 -4.49
N ILE A 143 -4.40 15.80 -4.90
CA ILE A 143 -3.17 15.81 -4.10
C ILE A 143 -2.76 17.21 -3.57
N THR A 144 -3.24 18.27 -4.19
CA THR A 144 -2.99 19.68 -3.83
C THR A 144 -4.18 20.36 -3.15
N GLU A 145 -5.27 19.65 -2.85
CA GLU A 145 -6.51 20.21 -2.31
C GLU A 145 -6.83 19.65 -0.92
N PRO A 146 -6.19 20.14 0.16
CA PRO A 146 -6.26 19.53 1.47
C PRO A 146 -7.68 19.47 2.06
N GLU A 147 -8.52 20.49 1.83
CA GLU A 147 -9.90 20.52 2.31
C GLU A 147 -10.73 19.40 1.68
N LYS A 148 -10.62 19.21 0.36
CA LYS A 148 -11.31 18.12 -0.35
C LYS A 148 -10.79 16.76 0.08
N MET A 149 -9.47 16.62 0.30
CA MET A 149 -8.91 15.39 0.84
C MET A 149 -9.48 15.05 2.22
N ILE A 150 -9.67 16.03 3.10
CA ILE A 150 -10.25 15.83 4.44
C ILE A 150 -11.74 15.43 4.33
N GLU A 151 -12.51 16.06 3.46
CA GLU A 151 -13.91 15.72 3.22
C GLU A 151 -14.05 14.29 2.71
N MET A 152 -13.31 13.91 1.67
CA MET A 152 -13.28 12.54 1.16
C MET A 152 -12.84 11.53 2.22
N ALA A 153 -11.86 11.88 3.06
CA ALA A 153 -11.42 11.03 4.15
C ALA A 153 -12.54 10.73 5.14
N LYS A 154 -13.34 11.73 5.49
CA LYS A 154 -14.51 11.56 6.36
C LYS A 154 -15.57 10.65 5.73
N GLU A 155 -15.85 10.84 4.43
CA GLU A 155 -16.77 9.96 3.69
C GLU A 155 -16.31 8.51 3.69
N ILE A 156 -15.03 8.26 3.37
CA ILE A 156 -14.46 6.90 3.37
C ILE A 156 -14.52 6.32 4.79
N ARG A 157 -14.12 7.09 5.81
CA ARG A 157 -14.12 6.62 7.20
C ARG A 157 -15.50 6.23 7.71
N ALA A 158 -16.55 6.89 7.22
CA ALA A 158 -17.93 6.62 7.61
C ALA A 158 -18.48 5.27 7.08
N ILE A 159 -17.81 4.63 6.11
CA ILE A 159 -18.28 3.40 5.47
C ILE A 159 -18.17 2.19 6.42
N ALA A 160 -17.05 2.07 7.17
CA ALA A 160 -16.80 0.94 8.07
C ALA A 160 -15.77 1.30 9.16
N PRO A 161 -15.85 0.68 10.35
CA PRO A 161 -14.97 0.99 11.49
C PRO A 161 -13.51 0.56 11.27
N ASN A 162 -13.23 -0.32 10.35
CA ASN A 162 -11.88 -0.82 10.02
C ASN A 162 -11.27 -0.15 8.78
N LEU A 163 -11.80 0.99 8.36
CA LEU A 163 -11.20 1.78 7.27
C LEU A 163 -10.09 2.69 7.78
N MET A 164 -8.97 2.62 7.08
CA MET A 164 -7.79 3.47 7.26
C MET A 164 -7.61 4.33 6.01
N ILE A 165 -7.46 5.63 6.20
CA ILE A 165 -7.40 6.57 5.07
C ILE A 165 -5.99 6.59 4.48
N LYS A 166 -5.88 6.31 3.18
CA LYS A 166 -4.60 6.33 2.47
C LYS A 166 -4.34 7.72 1.90
N VAL A 167 -3.40 8.45 2.53
CA VAL A 167 -3.08 9.86 2.28
C VAL A 167 -1.73 9.96 1.57
N PRO A 168 -1.56 10.76 0.50
CA PRO A 168 -0.24 10.95 -0.12
C PRO A 168 0.70 11.75 0.79
N ALA A 169 2.00 11.41 0.81
CA ALA A 169 3.05 12.20 1.44
C ALA A 169 3.42 13.40 0.57
N SER A 170 2.43 14.19 0.20
CA SER A 170 2.56 15.45 -0.54
C SER A 170 2.74 16.62 0.43
N THR A 171 3.09 17.79 -0.08
CA THR A 171 3.12 19.03 0.70
C THR A 171 1.83 19.24 1.48
N GLN A 172 0.67 19.11 0.86
CA GLN A 172 -0.65 19.25 1.47
C GLN A 172 -1.04 18.04 2.32
N GLY A 173 -0.59 16.85 1.92
CA GLY A 173 -0.86 15.60 2.64
C GLY A 173 -0.30 15.57 4.06
N VAL A 174 0.80 16.27 4.32
CA VAL A 174 1.38 16.42 5.67
C VAL A 174 0.35 17.07 6.62
N GLU A 175 -0.32 18.15 6.20
CA GLU A 175 -1.35 18.80 7.00
C GLU A 175 -2.60 17.91 7.14
N VAL A 176 -3.00 17.24 6.07
CA VAL A 176 -4.14 16.29 6.10
C VAL A 176 -3.89 15.18 7.13
N VAL A 177 -2.69 14.60 7.19
CA VAL A 177 -2.33 13.59 8.20
C VAL A 177 -2.52 14.13 9.62
N LYS A 178 -2.05 15.36 9.90
CA LYS A 178 -2.21 16.00 11.21
C LYS A 178 -3.69 16.16 11.59
N VAL A 179 -4.50 16.65 10.65
CA VAL A 179 -5.93 16.89 10.88
C VAL A 179 -6.66 15.57 11.11
N LEU A 180 -6.47 14.55 10.26
CA LEU A 180 -7.14 13.25 10.40
C LEU A 180 -6.74 12.57 11.70
N THR A 181 -5.46 12.62 12.08
CA THR A 181 -4.97 12.07 13.35
C THR A 181 -5.62 12.76 14.54
N SER A 182 -5.78 14.10 14.51
CA SER A 182 -6.44 14.84 15.58
C SER A 182 -7.92 14.46 15.79
N MET A 183 -8.51 13.81 14.79
CA MET A 183 -9.88 13.28 14.80
C MET A 183 -9.93 11.76 15.09
N ALA A 184 -8.82 11.14 15.50
CA ALA A 184 -8.66 9.71 15.68
C ALA A 184 -9.01 8.88 14.41
N ILE A 185 -8.83 9.45 13.22
CA ILE A 185 -9.01 8.74 11.95
C ILE A 185 -7.70 8.02 11.62
N PRO A 186 -7.69 6.68 11.50
CA PRO A 186 -6.49 5.92 11.16
C PRO A 186 -5.97 6.30 9.78
N THR A 187 -4.63 6.40 9.64
CA THR A 187 -3.98 6.82 8.40
C THR A 187 -2.95 5.83 7.89
N ASN A 188 -2.93 5.62 6.57
CA ASN A 188 -1.87 4.96 5.83
C ASN A 188 -1.26 5.99 4.87
N VAL A 189 -0.07 6.49 5.20
CA VAL A 189 0.57 7.47 4.32
C VAL A 189 1.23 6.75 3.15
N THR A 190 0.98 7.21 1.93
CA THR A 190 1.47 6.62 0.67
C THR A 190 2.13 7.67 -0.22
N THR A 191 2.61 7.28 -1.41
CA THR A 191 3.39 8.19 -2.27
C THR A 191 4.56 8.77 -1.50
N CYS A 192 5.19 7.90 -0.70
CA CYS A 192 6.25 8.22 0.22
C CYS A 192 7.49 7.41 -0.15
N PHE A 193 8.61 8.07 -0.35
CA PHE A 193 9.82 7.49 -0.92
C PHE A 193 11.06 7.89 -0.13
N THR A 194 11.06 9.08 0.45
CA THR A 194 12.24 9.75 1.00
C THR A 194 12.16 9.86 2.51
N LEU A 195 13.33 9.91 3.14
CA LEU A 195 13.44 10.11 4.59
C LEU A 195 12.78 11.43 5.05
N PRO A 196 12.97 12.58 4.35
CA PRO A 196 12.25 13.82 4.68
C PRO A 196 10.73 13.68 4.65
N GLN A 197 10.16 12.98 3.65
CA GLN A 197 8.71 12.72 3.61
C GLN A 197 8.27 11.89 4.82
N ILE A 198 8.97 10.79 5.12
CA ILE A 198 8.66 9.91 6.25
C ILE A 198 8.70 10.71 7.56
N TRP A 199 9.73 11.52 7.75
CA TRP A 199 9.91 12.33 8.96
C TRP A 199 8.83 13.40 9.12
N ALA A 200 8.49 14.12 8.04
CA ALA A 200 7.46 15.15 8.06
C ALA A 200 6.08 14.58 8.43
N VAL A 201 5.67 13.45 7.82
CA VAL A 201 4.38 12.83 8.11
C VAL A 201 4.33 12.18 9.50
N ALA A 202 5.45 11.65 10.00
CA ALA A 202 5.53 11.12 11.37
C ALA A 202 5.36 12.24 12.40
N ASN A 203 5.99 13.40 12.18
CA ASN A 203 5.81 14.59 13.02
C ASN A 203 4.37 15.14 12.94
N ALA A 204 3.77 15.14 11.75
CA ALA A 204 2.38 15.53 11.58
C ALA A 204 1.42 14.63 12.38
N ALA A 205 1.64 13.30 12.33
CA ALA A 205 0.89 12.34 13.14
C ALA A 205 1.09 12.60 14.66
N LYS A 206 2.33 12.82 15.10
CA LYS A 206 2.65 13.14 16.51
C LYS A 206 1.95 14.43 16.97
N ALA A 207 1.95 15.45 16.13
CA ALA A 207 1.23 16.68 16.41
C ALA A 207 -0.29 16.47 16.47
N GLY A 208 -0.84 15.65 15.59
CA GLY A 208 -2.25 15.27 15.59
C GLY A 208 -2.65 14.52 16.87
N VAL A 209 -1.82 13.57 17.34
CA VAL A 209 -2.02 12.86 18.62
C VAL A 209 -2.09 13.87 19.77
N ALA A 210 -1.15 14.80 19.86
CA ALA A 210 -1.15 15.83 20.92
C ALA A 210 -2.39 16.73 20.89
N ILE A 211 -2.98 16.98 19.72
CA ILE A 211 -4.25 17.70 19.58
C ILE A 211 -5.42 16.83 20.06
N ALA A 212 -5.46 15.55 19.64
CA ALA A 212 -6.50 14.60 20.04
C ALA A 212 -6.54 14.43 21.57
N GLU A 213 -5.39 14.26 22.21
CA GLU A 213 -5.25 14.14 23.67
C GLU A 213 -5.80 15.40 24.41
N ARG A 214 -5.41 16.59 23.97
CA ARG A 214 -5.92 17.85 24.54
C ARG A 214 -7.44 17.97 24.43
N ASN A 215 -8.00 17.47 23.31
CA ASN A 215 -9.42 17.49 23.04
C ASN A 215 -10.16 16.26 23.62
N LYS A 216 -9.46 15.37 24.32
CA LYS A 216 -10.00 14.14 24.92
C LYS A 216 -10.69 13.23 23.90
N VAL A 217 -10.16 13.17 22.67
CA VAL A 217 -10.63 12.27 21.63
C VAL A 217 -10.15 10.85 21.95
N ASP A 218 -11.04 9.87 21.83
CA ASP A 218 -10.68 8.45 22.03
C ASP A 218 -9.75 7.96 20.91
N MET A 219 -8.50 7.70 21.26
CA MET A 219 -7.47 7.19 20.37
C MET A 219 -7.28 5.66 20.44
N SER A 220 -8.11 4.95 21.21
CA SER A 220 -7.92 3.50 21.50
C SER A 220 -7.88 2.60 20.27
N LYS A 221 -8.51 3.03 19.17
CA LYS A 221 -8.55 2.34 17.87
C LYS A 221 -7.84 3.13 16.75
N TRP A 222 -7.14 4.18 17.13
CA TRP A 222 -6.34 4.92 16.16
C TRP A 222 -5.03 4.17 15.86
N ARG A 223 -4.63 4.25 14.61
CA ARG A 223 -3.37 3.66 14.14
C ARG A 223 -2.87 4.44 12.93
N ALA A 224 -1.54 4.56 12.80
CA ALA A 224 -0.89 5.14 11.65
C ALA A 224 0.21 4.22 11.11
N VAL A 225 0.27 4.08 9.79
CA VAL A 225 1.38 3.44 9.09
C VAL A 225 1.92 4.36 7.99
N ILE A 226 3.22 4.32 7.78
CA ILE A 226 3.90 5.08 6.71
C ILE A 226 4.42 4.09 5.68
N THR A 227 3.81 4.11 4.51
CA THR A 227 4.11 3.20 3.40
C THR A 227 5.23 3.75 2.54
N MET A 228 6.45 3.25 2.74
CA MET A 228 7.56 3.53 1.81
C MET A 228 7.47 2.62 0.59
N MET A 229 7.41 3.22 -0.60
CA MET A 229 7.28 2.52 -1.88
C MET A 229 8.67 2.23 -2.48
N ILE A 230 9.35 1.20 -1.95
CA ILE A 230 10.76 0.88 -2.19
C ILE A 230 11.09 0.81 -3.69
N GLY A 231 10.43 -0.05 -4.45
CA GLY A 231 10.73 -0.24 -5.86
C GLY A 231 10.42 0.99 -6.73
N ARG A 232 9.40 1.79 -6.39
CA ARG A 232 9.13 3.03 -7.12
C ARG A 232 10.18 4.11 -6.89
N LEU A 233 10.88 4.08 -5.76
CA LEU A 233 12.07 4.90 -5.54
C LEU A 233 13.23 4.41 -6.40
N THR A 234 13.52 3.10 -6.34
CA THR A 234 14.76 2.52 -6.87
C THR A 234 14.72 2.24 -8.38
N GLU A 235 13.52 2.19 -8.97
CA GLU A 235 13.31 2.02 -10.42
C GLU A 235 12.97 3.33 -11.15
N ASN A 236 12.97 4.47 -10.45
CA ASN A 236 12.70 5.74 -11.12
C ASN A 236 13.81 6.06 -12.14
N PRO A 237 13.48 6.35 -13.41
CA PRO A 237 14.48 6.59 -14.46
C PRO A 237 15.50 7.68 -14.12
N VAL A 238 15.10 8.70 -13.35
CA VAL A 238 15.99 9.80 -12.91
C VAL A 238 17.19 9.29 -12.13
N LEU A 239 17.05 8.19 -11.40
CA LEU A 239 18.18 7.55 -10.69
C LEU A 239 19.27 7.09 -11.66
N ASP A 240 18.89 6.32 -12.68
CA ASP A 240 19.83 5.82 -13.69
C ASP A 240 20.41 6.93 -14.57
N GLU A 241 19.60 7.92 -14.95
CA GLU A 241 20.02 9.07 -15.72
C GLU A 241 21.07 9.90 -14.97
N GLN A 242 20.85 10.17 -13.69
CA GLN A 242 21.81 10.94 -12.88
C GLN A 242 23.09 10.16 -12.59
N ALA A 243 23.01 8.83 -12.45
CA ALA A 243 24.16 7.96 -12.35
C ALA A 243 25.00 7.99 -13.64
N ALA A 244 24.34 7.81 -14.79
CA ALA A 244 24.99 7.81 -16.10
C ALA A 244 25.71 9.15 -16.40
N ARG A 245 25.11 10.29 -16.09
CA ARG A 245 25.74 11.62 -16.20
C ARG A 245 27.01 11.77 -15.39
N ARG A 246 27.23 10.88 -14.40
CA ARG A 246 28.45 10.81 -13.55
C ARG A 246 29.38 9.67 -13.93
N GLY A 247 29.15 9.04 -15.10
CA GLY A 247 29.92 7.90 -15.57
C GLY A 247 29.73 6.62 -14.74
N MET A 248 28.59 6.50 -14.05
CA MET A 248 28.29 5.36 -13.20
C MET A 248 27.16 4.51 -13.78
N THR A 249 27.28 3.19 -13.62
CA THR A 249 26.18 2.24 -13.85
C THR A 249 25.77 1.62 -12.51
N LEU A 250 24.46 1.59 -12.24
CA LEU A 250 23.93 0.98 -11.05
C LEU A 250 23.55 -0.48 -11.33
N SER A 251 24.06 -1.39 -10.51
CA SER A 251 23.62 -2.78 -10.51
C SER A 251 22.26 -2.91 -9.83
N TRP A 252 21.59 -4.04 -10.06
CA TRP A 252 20.35 -4.36 -9.35
C TRP A 252 20.56 -4.40 -7.83
N SER A 253 21.71 -4.94 -7.38
CA SER A 253 22.08 -4.96 -5.97
C SER A 253 22.27 -3.56 -5.39
N ASP A 254 22.86 -2.61 -6.13
CA ASP A 254 22.97 -1.21 -5.71
C ASP A 254 21.58 -0.61 -5.44
N LYS A 255 20.61 -0.88 -6.33
CA LYS A 255 19.24 -0.38 -6.21
C LYS A 255 18.51 -0.97 -4.99
N HIS A 256 18.62 -2.29 -4.76
CA HIS A 256 18.09 -2.91 -3.55
C HIS A 256 18.66 -2.26 -2.29
N TRP A 257 20.00 -2.10 -2.23
CA TRP A 257 20.65 -1.47 -1.08
C TRP A 257 20.20 -0.03 -0.86
N LEU A 258 19.93 0.75 -1.91
CA LEU A 258 19.37 2.10 -1.76
C LEU A 258 18.03 2.05 -1.03
N GLY A 259 17.10 1.23 -1.49
CA GLY A 259 15.77 1.10 -0.88
C GLY A 259 15.83 0.62 0.57
N ILE A 260 16.64 -0.43 0.82
CA ILE A 260 16.88 -0.99 2.15
C ILE A 260 17.50 0.06 3.08
N HIS A 261 18.50 0.80 2.61
CA HIS A 261 19.17 1.85 3.41
C HIS A 261 18.20 2.93 3.86
N VAL A 262 17.40 3.48 2.93
CA VAL A 262 16.41 4.52 3.26
C VAL A 262 15.37 3.97 4.24
N PHE A 263 14.86 2.75 3.99
CA PHE A 263 13.86 2.12 4.85
C PHE A 263 14.38 1.89 6.27
N ARG A 264 15.57 1.31 6.41
CA ARG A 264 16.20 1.05 7.72
C ARG A 264 16.51 2.35 8.48
N LYS A 265 17.03 3.36 7.78
CA LYS A 265 17.29 4.67 8.39
C LYS A 265 16.00 5.31 8.89
N ALA A 266 14.93 5.26 8.09
CA ALA A 266 13.62 5.75 8.47
C ALA A 266 13.05 4.99 9.68
N HIS A 267 13.08 3.65 9.66
CA HIS A 267 12.61 2.84 10.78
C HIS A 267 13.35 3.20 12.08
N ARG A 268 14.69 3.27 12.04
CA ARG A 268 15.51 3.65 13.20
C ARG A 268 15.14 5.04 13.71
N LEU A 269 15.02 6.02 12.82
CA LEU A 269 14.64 7.39 13.18
C LEU A 269 13.29 7.48 13.87
N LEU A 270 12.29 6.74 13.38
CA LEU A 270 10.95 6.69 14.00
C LEU A 270 11.00 6.02 15.38
N HIS A 271 11.73 4.93 15.52
CA HIS A 271 11.85 4.19 16.77
C HIS A 271 12.61 5.01 17.84
N GLU A 272 13.76 5.59 17.52
CA GLU A 272 14.57 6.39 18.43
C GLU A 272 13.83 7.64 18.95
N ASN A 273 12.88 8.17 18.17
CA ASN A 273 12.08 9.34 18.54
C ASN A 273 10.67 9.00 19.05
N ALA A 274 10.40 7.71 19.33
CA ALA A 274 9.11 7.22 19.80
C ALA A 274 7.93 7.79 18.98
N MET A 275 8.05 7.72 17.64
CA MET A 275 7.01 8.22 16.73
C MET A 275 5.80 7.29 16.73
N PRO A 276 4.55 7.83 16.68
CA PRO A 276 3.34 7.01 16.81
C PRO A 276 2.96 6.26 15.53
N SER A 277 3.82 6.30 14.50
CA SER A 277 3.58 5.66 13.21
C SER A 277 4.53 4.49 13.00
N LYS A 278 4.02 3.40 12.40
CA LYS A 278 4.79 2.21 12.07
C LYS A 278 5.19 2.21 10.59
N MET A 279 6.43 1.78 10.29
CA MET A 279 6.87 1.64 8.90
C MET A 279 6.16 0.50 8.19
N LEU A 280 5.78 0.74 6.94
CA LEU A 280 5.20 -0.25 6.03
C LEU A 280 6.01 -0.31 4.74
N ALA A 281 6.50 -1.49 4.39
CA ALA A 281 7.20 -1.76 3.14
C ALA A 281 6.22 -2.11 2.03
N CYS A 282 6.33 -1.41 0.91
CA CYS A 282 5.50 -1.59 -0.29
C CYS A 282 6.35 -1.56 -1.56
N SER A 283 5.79 -2.07 -2.65
CA SER A 283 6.45 -2.02 -3.97
C SER A 283 7.81 -2.73 -3.98
N MET A 284 7.95 -3.77 -3.16
CA MET A 284 9.17 -4.57 -3.06
C MET A 284 9.47 -5.30 -4.37
N ARG A 285 10.75 -5.53 -4.62
CA ARG A 285 11.25 -6.26 -5.80
C ARG A 285 12.00 -7.51 -5.38
N ASP A 286 11.80 -8.58 -6.11
CA ASP A 286 12.51 -9.84 -5.94
C ASP A 286 13.97 -9.72 -6.44
N GLY A 287 14.82 -10.64 -5.99
CA GLY A 287 16.26 -10.63 -6.27
C GLY A 287 17.11 -10.04 -5.13
N PRO A 288 18.40 -9.91 -5.35
CA PRO A 288 19.17 -10.35 -6.50
C PRO A 288 19.50 -11.85 -6.50
N MET A 289 20.22 -12.33 -7.53
CA MET A 289 20.89 -13.63 -7.49
C MET A 289 22.21 -13.49 -6.72
N VAL A 290 22.39 -14.31 -5.68
CA VAL A 290 23.61 -14.31 -4.85
C VAL A 290 24.10 -15.74 -4.69
N GLY A 291 25.34 -16.02 -5.15
CA GLY A 291 25.91 -17.36 -5.07
C GLY A 291 25.09 -18.44 -5.79
N GLY A 292 24.44 -18.10 -6.88
CA GLY A 292 23.55 -18.98 -7.63
C GLY A 292 22.18 -19.23 -7.00
N LYS A 293 21.87 -18.57 -5.89
CA LYS A 293 20.56 -18.65 -5.22
C LYS A 293 19.75 -17.39 -5.44
N TYR A 294 18.46 -17.56 -5.68
CA TYR A 294 17.51 -16.48 -5.79
C TYR A 294 17.19 -15.94 -4.39
N ARG A 295 17.29 -14.62 -4.23
CA ARG A 295 17.06 -13.94 -2.96
C ARG A 295 15.86 -13.00 -3.08
N PHE A 296 15.39 -12.49 -1.94
CA PHE A 296 14.38 -11.45 -1.92
C PHE A 296 14.78 -10.38 -0.88
N TRP A 297 15.82 -9.60 -1.23
CA TRP A 297 16.43 -8.68 -0.29
C TRP A 297 15.48 -7.63 0.27
N ASP A 298 14.51 -7.13 -0.53
CA ASP A 298 13.53 -6.16 -0.06
C ASP A 298 12.57 -6.75 1.01
N VAL A 299 12.57 -8.08 1.20
CA VAL A 299 11.87 -8.74 2.31
C VAL A 299 12.87 -9.17 3.37
N GLU A 300 13.95 -9.87 2.98
CA GLU A 300 14.90 -10.46 3.92
C GLU A 300 15.61 -9.41 4.78
N LYS A 301 16.06 -8.31 4.14
CA LYS A 301 16.95 -7.34 4.80
C LYS A 301 16.22 -6.30 5.66
N ILE A 302 14.92 -6.35 5.75
CA ILE A 302 14.13 -5.46 6.62
C ILE A 302 13.17 -6.24 7.53
N ALA A 303 13.40 -7.56 7.71
CA ALA A 303 12.55 -8.38 8.56
C ALA A 303 12.68 -8.01 10.03
N GLY A 304 11.57 -7.57 10.65
CA GLY A 304 11.54 -7.08 12.04
C GLY A 304 10.20 -6.44 12.40
N GLU A 305 10.21 -5.45 13.26
CA GLU A 305 9.01 -4.72 13.73
C GLU A 305 8.44 -3.78 12.65
N ILE A 306 8.00 -4.33 11.54
CA ILE A 306 7.43 -3.58 10.41
C ILE A 306 6.15 -4.22 9.88
N VAL A 307 5.49 -3.52 8.97
CA VAL A 307 4.41 -4.05 8.15
C VAL A 307 4.92 -4.30 6.74
N TYR A 308 4.66 -5.47 6.19
CA TYR A 308 4.81 -5.74 4.76
C TYR A 308 3.45 -5.71 4.10
N THR A 309 3.26 -4.92 3.03
CA THR A 309 2.12 -5.10 2.17
C THR A 309 2.54 -5.81 0.90
N MET A 310 2.02 -7.02 0.70
CA MET A 310 2.49 -7.98 -0.30
C MET A 310 1.45 -8.22 -1.39
N PRO A 311 1.65 -7.67 -2.60
CA PRO A 311 0.82 -7.99 -3.76
C PRO A 311 1.16 -9.38 -4.33
N PRO A 312 0.33 -9.92 -5.24
CA PRO A 312 0.60 -11.17 -5.95
C PRO A 312 2.03 -11.32 -6.45
N TYR A 313 2.58 -10.31 -7.13
CA TYR A 313 3.94 -10.39 -7.72
C TYR A 313 5.07 -10.46 -6.67
N VAL A 314 4.80 -10.16 -5.39
CA VAL A 314 5.72 -10.36 -4.26
C VAL A 314 5.52 -11.76 -3.68
N LEU A 315 4.26 -12.19 -3.49
CA LEU A 315 3.96 -13.50 -2.91
C LEU A 315 4.35 -14.67 -3.85
N GLU A 316 4.09 -14.54 -5.13
CA GLU A 316 4.41 -15.59 -6.11
C GLU A 316 5.87 -16.06 -6.04
N PRO A 317 6.90 -15.20 -6.17
CA PRO A 317 8.29 -15.64 -6.04
C PRO A 317 8.63 -16.13 -4.64
N LEU A 318 8.01 -15.63 -3.57
CA LEU A 318 8.23 -16.15 -2.22
C LEU A 318 7.82 -17.62 -2.10
N PHE A 319 6.72 -18.03 -2.71
CA PHE A 319 6.23 -19.41 -2.69
C PHE A 319 6.83 -20.31 -3.76
N THR A 320 7.42 -19.77 -4.84
CA THR A 320 7.88 -20.56 -5.98
C THR A 320 9.39 -20.61 -6.16
N ARG A 321 10.11 -19.57 -5.75
CA ARG A 321 11.57 -19.43 -5.94
C ARG A 321 12.34 -19.23 -4.63
N CYS A 322 11.65 -18.75 -3.61
CA CYS A 322 12.21 -18.36 -2.32
C CYS A 322 11.60 -19.19 -1.17
N GLU A 323 11.02 -20.34 -1.48
CA GLU A 323 10.34 -21.19 -0.50
C GLU A 323 11.24 -21.62 0.69
N ASP A 324 12.57 -21.64 0.50
CA ASP A 324 13.56 -22.01 1.53
C ASP A 324 14.17 -20.83 2.29
N LEU A 325 13.74 -19.60 2.05
CA LEU A 325 14.29 -18.44 2.75
C LEU A 325 14.15 -18.58 4.26
N ARG A 326 15.19 -18.13 4.96
CA ARG A 326 15.21 -17.98 6.41
C ARG A 326 15.36 -16.49 6.73
N PHE A 327 14.70 -16.07 7.78
CA PHE A 327 14.68 -14.68 8.22
C PHE A 327 15.23 -14.61 9.65
N SER A 328 15.90 -13.51 9.96
CA SER A 328 16.42 -13.23 11.30
C SER A 328 16.37 -11.72 11.52
N GLU A 329 15.99 -11.31 12.73
CA GLU A 329 16.05 -9.91 13.14
C GLU A 329 17.50 -9.40 13.26
N GLU A 330 18.48 -10.28 13.40
CA GLU A 330 19.90 -9.93 13.38
C GLU A 330 20.33 -9.24 12.06
N ILE A 331 19.52 -9.40 10.99
CA ILE A 331 19.78 -8.73 9.71
C ILE A 331 19.86 -7.20 9.85
N TRP A 332 19.26 -6.60 10.88
CA TRP A 332 19.34 -5.17 11.18
C TRP A 332 20.73 -4.72 11.64
N LEU A 333 21.61 -5.66 12.04
CA LEU A 333 23.00 -5.40 12.39
C LEU A 333 23.91 -5.32 11.15
N GLU A 334 23.42 -5.76 9.98
CA GLU A 334 24.15 -5.68 8.73
C GLU A 334 24.16 -4.24 8.20
N ASP A 335 25.33 -3.65 8.07
CA ASP A 335 25.47 -2.33 7.47
C ASP A 335 25.29 -2.34 5.95
N THR A 336 24.84 -1.22 5.40
CA THR A 336 24.92 -1.01 3.96
C THR A 336 26.38 -0.96 3.52
N PRO A 337 26.78 -1.73 2.48
CA PRO A 337 28.18 -1.77 2.04
C PRO A 337 28.74 -0.38 1.75
N LYS A 338 29.95 -0.12 2.23
CA LYS A 338 30.60 1.21 2.12
C LYS A 338 30.78 1.66 0.66
N GLU A 339 31.06 0.71 -0.23
CA GLU A 339 31.18 0.96 -1.68
C GLU A 339 29.84 1.39 -2.30
N VAL A 340 28.70 0.84 -1.84
CA VAL A 340 27.37 1.26 -2.26
C VAL A 340 27.09 2.68 -1.77
N LEU A 341 27.35 2.97 -0.50
CA LEU A 341 27.19 4.32 0.06
C LEU A 341 28.05 5.35 -0.69
N ALA A 342 29.34 5.04 -0.94
CA ALA A 342 30.26 5.93 -1.65
C ALA A 342 29.85 6.19 -3.11
N LYS A 343 29.20 5.21 -3.75
CA LYS A 343 28.66 5.33 -5.10
C LYS A 343 27.38 6.17 -5.12
N MET A 344 26.44 5.83 -4.27
CA MET A 344 25.10 6.43 -4.18
C MET A 344 25.15 7.89 -3.70
N SER A 345 26.06 8.25 -2.79
CA SER A 345 26.20 9.62 -2.28
C SER A 345 26.60 10.66 -3.35
N LYS A 346 26.96 10.22 -4.55
CA LYS A 346 27.27 11.11 -5.68
C LYS A 346 26.03 11.50 -6.49
N ILE A 347 24.89 10.92 -6.21
CA ILE A 347 23.66 11.07 -7.01
C ILE A 347 22.68 11.97 -6.27
N PRO A 348 22.32 13.16 -6.82
CA PRO A 348 21.40 14.09 -6.13
C PRO A 348 20.04 13.49 -5.77
N TYR A 349 19.46 12.68 -6.65
CA TYR A 349 18.22 11.96 -6.38
C TYR A 349 18.31 11.09 -5.12
N VAL A 350 19.46 10.45 -4.90
CA VAL A 350 19.73 9.65 -3.72
C VAL A 350 19.90 10.52 -2.48
N LEU A 351 20.65 11.62 -2.58
CA LEU A 351 20.83 12.55 -1.46
C LEU A 351 19.50 13.14 -0.99
N GLN A 352 18.62 13.51 -1.92
CA GLN A 352 17.24 13.92 -1.60
C GLN A 352 16.45 12.84 -0.87
N SER A 353 16.75 11.56 -1.13
CA SER A 353 15.98 10.44 -0.59
C SER A 353 16.43 9.98 0.79
N TRP A 354 17.71 10.01 1.09
CA TRP A 354 18.25 9.43 2.34
C TRP A 354 18.81 10.43 3.36
N ASP A 355 18.98 11.71 2.98
CA ASP A 355 19.35 12.76 3.91
C ASP A 355 18.10 13.28 4.63
N GLU A 356 18.20 13.48 5.95
CA GLU A 356 17.08 14.00 6.75
C GLU A 356 16.67 15.40 6.32
N ASN A 357 17.64 16.19 5.82
CA ASN A 357 17.43 17.53 5.28
C ASN A 357 17.53 17.55 3.74
N GLY A 358 17.35 16.40 3.10
CA GLY A 358 17.49 16.28 1.63
C GLY A 358 16.42 17.03 0.83
N MET A 359 15.28 17.34 1.46
CA MET A 359 14.15 18.06 0.86
C MET A 359 13.36 18.83 1.92
N GLU A 360 12.85 19.99 1.54
CA GLU A 360 11.84 20.72 2.32
C GLU A 360 10.42 20.22 1.96
N ILE A 361 9.44 20.48 2.84
CA ILE A 361 8.06 19.98 2.66
C ILE A 361 7.44 20.49 1.36
N ASP A 362 7.70 21.73 0.97
CA ASP A 362 7.17 22.34 -0.27
C ASP A 362 7.72 21.69 -1.55
N GLN A 363 8.81 20.92 -1.45
CA GLN A 363 9.42 20.21 -2.56
C GLN A 363 8.86 18.79 -2.78
N PHE A 364 8.05 18.25 -1.87
CA PHE A 364 7.57 16.86 -1.93
C PHE A 364 6.78 16.54 -3.20
N ASN A 365 5.99 17.50 -3.68
CA ASN A 365 5.20 17.34 -4.90
C ASN A 365 6.06 17.33 -6.17
N ALA A 366 7.26 17.90 -6.11
CA ALA A 366 8.19 17.97 -7.24
C ALA A 366 9.14 16.74 -7.32
N HIS A 367 9.16 15.86 -6.32
CA HIS A 367 10.01 14.69 -6.35
C HIS A 367 9.61 13.74 -7.49
N PRO A 368 10.55 13.25 -8.34
CA PRO A 368 10.22 12.47 -9.53
C PRO A 368 9.38 11.22 -9.26
N ALA A 369 9.63 10.51 -8.14
CA ALA A 369 8.82 9.35 -7.77
C ALA A 369 7.40 9.74 -7.33
N THR A 370 7.20 10.91 -6.73
CA THR A 370 5.88 11.46 -6.38
C THR A 370 5.08 11.73 -7.65
N ILE A 371 5.67 12.44 -8.62
CA ILE A 371 5.04 12.78 -9.91
C ILE A 371 4.60 11.49 -10.62
N ALA A 372 5.54 10.57 -10.87
CA ALA A 372 5.28 9.35 -11.61
C ALA A 372 4.20 8.47 -10.93
N THR A 373 4.16 8.46 -9.59
CA THR A 373 3.16 7.68 -8.84
C THR A 373 1.79 8.35 -8.88
N ALA A 374 1.72 9.67 -8.71
CA ALA A 374 0.47 10.43 -8.80
C ALA A 374 -0.16 10.30 -10.19
N GLU A 375 0.63 10.40 -11.26
CA GLU A 375 0.18 10.17 -12.64
C GLU A 375 -0.37 8.76 -12.86
N SER A 376 0.38 7.73 -12.42
CA SER A 376 -0.03 6.33 -12.52
C SER A 376 -1.36 6.06 -11.81
N PHE A 377 -1.55 6.62 -10.62
CA PHE A 377 -2.76 6.43 -9.82
C PHE A 377 -3.94 7.25 -10.39
N SER A 378 -3.70 8.47 -10.85
CA SER A 378 -4.70 9.31 -11.53
C SER A 378 -5.23 8.64 -12.80
N LYS A 379 -4.33 8.04 -13.59
CA LYS A 379 -4.73 7.27 -14.78
C LYS A 379 -5.63 6.07 -14.43
N ALA A 380 -5.37 5.40 -13.32
CA ALA A 380 -6.21 4.28 -12.88
C ALA A 380 -7.59 4.75 -12.35
N SER A 381 -7.64 5.88 -11.64
CA SER A 381 -8.91 6.51 -11.25
C SER A 381 -9.73 6.90 -12.49
N ALA A 382 -9.09 7.50 -13.50
CA ALA A 382 -9.73 7.82 -14.77
C ALA A 382 -10.25 6.56 -15.50
N GLY A 383 -9.51 5.44 -15.43
CA GLY A 383 -9.94 4.16 -16.02
C GLY A 383 -11.17 3.55 -15.34
N LEU A 384 -11.33 3.72 -14.02
CA LEU A 384 -12.55 3.31 -13.32
C LEU A 384 -13.72 4.25 -13.65
N GLU A 385 -13.46 5.54 -13.77
CA GLU A 385 -14.45 6.53 -14.19
C GLU A 385 -14.90 6.30 -15.65
N GLU A 386 -14.00 5.89 -16.54
CA GLU A 386 -14.31 5.49 -17.91
C GLU A 386 -15.21 4.27 -17.96
N TYR A 387 -14.89 3.22 -17.19
CA TYR A 387 -15.74 2.04 -17.04
C TYR A 387 -17.18 2.43 -16.61
N VAL A 388 -17.31 3.32 -15.64
CA VAL A 388 -18.63 3.83 -15.21
C VAL A 388 -19.34 4.58 -16.35
N GLY A 389 -18.63 5.42 -17.11
CA GLY A 389 -19.15 6.10 -18.29
C GLY A 389 -19.69 5.13 -19.37
N GLU A 390 -19.00 4.02 -19.60
CA GLU A 390 -19.46 2.96 -20.50
C GLU A 390 -20.77 2.33 -19.99
N ARG A 391 -20.89 2.11 -18.67
CA ARG A 391 -22.13 1.60 -18.08
C ARG A 391 -23.29 2.58 -18.20
N MET A 392 -23.04 3.88 -17.96
CA MET A 392 -24.04 4.93 -18.16
C MET A 392 -24.60 4.91 -19.60
N ALA A 393 -23.72 4.82 -20.60
CA ALA A 393 -24.13 4.72 -21.99
C ALA A 393 -24.94 3.44 -22.27
N ALA A 394 -24.52 2.30 -21.72
CA ALA A 394 -25.21 1.02 -21.90
C ALA A 394 -26.62 1.01 -21.27
N VAL A 395 -26.78 1.58 -20.08
CA VAL A 395 -28.09 1.73 -19.40
C VAL A 395 -28.97 2.71 -20.15
N GLY A 396 -28.46 3.86 -20.56
CA GLY A 396 -29.19 4.85 -21.36
C GLY A 396 -29.67 4.32 -22.71
N ALA A 397 -28.89 3.42 -23.35
CA ALA A 397 -29.30 2.75 -24.58
C ALA A 397 -30.44 1.73 -24.40
N LYS A 398 -30.58 1.15 -23.20
CA LYS A 398 -31.62 0.17 -22.84
C LYS A 398 -32.90 0.85 -22.36
N ALA A 399 -32.88 2.13 -21.98
CA ALA A 399 -34.08 2.84 -21.53
C ALA A 399 -35.10 3.01 -22.68
N PRO A 400 -36.40 2.83 -22.45
CA PRO A 400 -37.41 3.09 -23.46
C PRO A 400 -37.36 4.51 -24.00
N ALA A 401 -37.68 4.71 -25.29
CA ALA A 401 -37.61 6.01 -25.95
C ALA A 401 -38.41 7.13 -25.25
N ALA A 402 -39.43 6.76 -24.47
CA ALA A 402 -40.27 7.69 -23.70
C ALA A 402 -39.56 8.29 -22.46
N ALA A 403 -38.40 7.78 -22.04
CA ALA A 403 -37.62 8.27 -20.91
C ALA A 403 -36.43 9.16 -21.37
N ARG A 404 -36.35 9.48 -22.65
CA ARG A 404 -35.21 10.25 -23.24
C ARG A 404 -35.53 11.74 -23.50
N THR A 405 -36.67 12.25 -22.98
CA THR A 405 -37.06 13.68 -23.12
C THR A 405 -36.83 14.48 -21.85
#